data_92d4d3c36021fac75ce6b6a0f9466922
#
_entry.id   92d4d3c36021fac75ce6b6a0f9466922
#
_cell.length_a   1.000
_cell.length_b   1.000
_cell.length_c   1.000
_cell.angle_alpha   90.00
_cell.angle_beta   90.00
_cell.angle_gamma   90.00
#
_symmetry.space_group_name_H-M   'P 1'
#
loop_
_entity.id
_entity.type
_entity.pdbx_description
1 polymer ?
#
loop_
_entity_poly.entity_id
_entity_poly.type
_entity_poly.pdbx_seq_one_letter_code
_entity_poly.pdbx_strand_id
1 'polypeptide(L)'
;MNTTRIIPCLDVKDGRVVKGVNFEGLKDVSSPVALAEYYSGCGADELVFYDITASADGRKLFTDILTETASKVFIPLTVGGGINSTADFDRVLKCGADKVSVNSGAIRNPDLVYQAAKLYGDQCVVLSVDAKRVDGKFCVFAKGGRENTGMDAIEWIRRGVDSGAGEIVLNSIDADGVKSGFDLEMLDAVCSAVNVPVIASGGAGGIQDFIALFQALPKVDAGLAASIFHFGEVTIPALKQALAENGIVVRR
;
A
#
# COMPACT_ATOMS: atom_id res chain seq x y z
N MET A 1 -17.17 -15.41 3.37
CA MET A 1 -16.88 -14.04 3.81
C MET A 1 -15.37 -13.89 3.80
N ASN A 2 -14.84 -12.91 3.08
CA ASN A 2 -13.41 -12.63 3.13
C ASN A 2 -13.07 -11.98 4.47
N THR A 3 -11.92 -12.32 5.03
CA THR A 3 -11.42 -11.72 6.26
C THR A 3 -10.74 -10.40 5.90
N THR A 4 -11.15 -9.32 6.53
CA THR A 4 -10.56 -7.99 6.34
C THR A 4 -9.15 -7.94 6.93
N ARG A 5 -8.19 -7.37 6.20
CA ARG A 5 -6.80 -7.23 6.60
C ARG A 5 -6.48 -5.83 7.12
N ILE A 6 -5.67 -5.76 8.15
CA ILE A 6 -5.10 -4.51 8.70
C ILE A 6 -3.61 -4.49 8.40
N ILE A 7 -3.17 -3.48 7.66
CA ILE A 7 -1.85 -3.42 7.05
C ILE A 7 -1.11 -2.14 7.49
N PRO A 8 -0.10 -2.23 8.36
CA PRO A 8 0.83 -1.13 8.59
C PRO A 8 1.70 -0.89 7.36
N CYS A 9 2.00 0.39 7.07
CA CYS A 9 2.91 0.79 6.01
C CYS A 9 4.16 1.45 6.58
N LEU A 10 5.34 0.95 6.22
CA LEU A 10 6.63 1.52 6.55
C LEU A 10 7.12 2.37 5.37
N ASP A 11 6.99 3.68 5.47
CA ASP A 11 7.58 4.63 4.53
C ASP A 11 9.05 4.83 4.88
N VAL A 12 9.96 4.29 4.09
CA VAL A 12 11.40 4.29 4.37
C VAL A 12 12.12 5.32 3.51
N LYS A 13 12.93 6.15 4.17
CA LYS A 13 13.86 7.10 3.55
C LYS A 13 15.22 6.98 4.24
N ASP A 14 16.29 6.89 3.46
CA ASP A 14 17.67 6.80 3.95
C ASP A 14 17.84 5.72 5.05
N GLY A 15 17.14 4.58 4.88
CA GLY A 15 17.18 3.47 5.82
C GLY A 15 16.41 3.67 7.14
N ARG A 16 15.62 4.73 7.26
CA ARG A 16 14.78 5.03 8.42
C ARG A 16 13.31 5.10 8.05
N VAL A 17 12.44 4.65 8.95
CA VAL A 17 11.00 4.90 8.78
C VAL A 17 10.71 6.35 9.08
N VAL A 18 10.03 7.01 8.15
CA VAL A 18 9.66 8.42 8.23
C VAL A 18 8.16 8.59 8.01
N LYS A 19 7.58 9.66 8.49
CA LYS A 19 6.21 10.05 8.17
C LYS A 19 6.06 11.57 8.10
N GLY A 20 5.30 12.01 7.11
CA GLY A 20 4.91 13.41 6.89
C GLY A 20 3.43 13.52 6.52
N VAL A 21 3.00 14.71 6.17
CA VAL A 21 1.67 15.00 5.61
C VAL A 21 1.84 15.32 4.13
N ASN A 22 1.06 14.69 3.25
CA ASN A 22 1.16 14.85 1.79
C ASN A 22 2.59 14.68 1.25
N PHE A 23 3.36 13.73 1.82
CA PHE A 23 4.77 13.48 1.53
C PHE A 23 5.73 14.64 1.85
N GLU A 24 5.31 15.63 2.63
CA GLU A 24 6.12 16.76 3.09
C GLU A 24 6.35 16.71 4.60
N GLY A 25 7.36 17.46 5.08
CA GLY A 25 7.64 17.58 6.52
C GLY A 25 8.01 16.27 7.22
N LEU A 26 8.76 15.38 6.53
CA LEU A 26 9.10 14.03 7.02
C LEU A 26 9.83 14.08 8.36
N LYS A 27 9.31 13.34 9.34
CA LYS A 27 9.91 13.10 10.66
C LYS A 27 10.40 11.67 10.76
N ASP A 28 11.56 11.47 11.35
CA ASP A 28 12.09 10.14 11.70
C ASP A 28 11.20 9.50 12.78
N VAL A 29 10.84 8.26 12.56
CA VAL A 29 10.00 7.47 13.49
C VAL A 29 10.84 6.42 14.19
N SER A 30 11.47 5.49 13.44
CA SER A 30 12.20 4.34 13.99
C SER A 30 13.01 3.59 12.94
N SER A 31 13.68 2.50 13.37
CA SER A 31 14.24 1.50 12.48
C SER A 31 13.13 0.69 11.78
N PRO A 32 13.22 0.46 10.46
CA PRO A 32 12.26 -0.42 9.75
C PRO A 32 12.22 -1.83 10.32
N VAL A 33 13.36 -2.39 10.71
CA VAL A 33 13.48 -3.74 11.28
C VAL A 33 12.70 -3.84 12.59
N ALA A 34 12.91 -2.89 13.52
CA ALA A 34 12.24 -2.90 14.82
C ALA A 34 10.71 -2.72 14.70
N LEU A 35 10.26 -1.83 13.81
CA LEU A 35 8.81 -1.65 13.58
C LEU A 35 8.18 -2.86 12.90
N ALA A 36 8.87 -3.48 11.95
CA ALA A 36 8.39 -4.67 11.27
C ALA A 36 8.23 -5.85 12.23
N GLU A 37 9.23 -6.10 13.10
CA GLU A 37 9.16 -7.11 14.16
C GLU A 37 8.00 -6.84 15.11
N TYR A 38 7.83 -5.59 15.54
CA TYR A 38 6.71 -5.16 16.40
C TYR A 38 5.35 -5.44 15.74
N TYR A 39 5.14 -5.00 14.49
CA TYR A 39 3.85 -5.19 13.81
C TYR A 39 3.55 -6.66 13.51
N SER A 40 4.57 -7.43 13.12
CA SER A 40 4.45 -8.89 12.96
C SER A 40 4.00 -9.57 14.25
N GLY A 41 4.52 -9.10 15.41
CA GLY A 41 4.17 -9.65 16.73
C GLY A 41 2.85 -9.16 17.31
N CYS A 42 2.35 -7.99 16.91
CA CYS A 42 1.12 -7.43 17.48
C CYS A 42 -0.16 -7.72 16.66
N GLY A 43 -0.09 -8.63 15.68
CA GLY A 43 -1.25 -9.13 14.97
C GLY A 43 -1.64 -8.36 13.70
N ALA A 44 -0.70 -7.65 13.07
CA ALA A 44 -0.89 -7.17 11.70
C ALA A 44 -1.11 -8.36 10.76
N ASP A 45 -1.94 -8.18 9.72
CA ASP A 45 -2.25 -9.25 8.77
C ASP A 45 -1.24 -9.34 7.63
N GLU A 46 -0.62 -8.22 7.31
CA GLU A 46 0.38 -8.01 6.27
C GLU A 46 1.19 -6.77 6.63
N LEU A 47 2.37 -6.61 6.05
CA LEU A 47 3.21 -5.42 6.18
C LEU A 47 3.58 -4.89 4.80
N VAL A 48 3.55 -3.57 4.65
CA VAL A 48 4.05 -2.88 3.45
C VAL A 48 5.32 -2.12 3.79
N PHE A 49 6.33 -2.27 2.94
CA PHE A 49 7.61 -1.56 3.01
C PHE A 49 7.80 -0.76 1.72
N TYR A 50 7.76 0.56 1.81
CA TYR A 50 7.99 1.45 0.69
C TYR A 50 9.27 2.27 0.86
N ASP A 51 10.22 2.14 -0.07
CA ASP A 51 11.30 3.10 -0.23
C ASP A 51 10.77 4.31 -1.02
N ILE A 52 10.36 5.36 -0.29
CA ILE A 52 9.64 6.49 -0.85
C ILE A 52 10.51 7.44 -1.69
N THR A 53 11.84 7.31 -1.65
CA THR A 53 12.77 8.15 -2.40
C THR A 53 13.43 7.43 -3.56
N ALA A 54 13.46 6.10 -3.59
CA ALA A 54 14.14 5.33 -4.62
C ALA A 54 13.70 5.68 -6.05
N SER A 55 12.40 5.87 -6.26
CA SER A 55 11.84 6.22 -7.58
C SER A 55 12.17 7.66 -8.00
N ALA A 56 12.21 8.59 -7.05
CA ALA A 56 12.51 10.00 -7.31
C ALA A 56 14.02 10.21 -7.54
N ASP A 57 14.86 9.51 -6.75
CA ASP A 57 16.32 9.64 -6.79
C ASP A 57 16.95 8.74 -7.87
N GLY A 58 16.18 7.90 -8.55
CA GLY A 58 16.67 6.94 -9.55
C GLY A 58 17.62 5.88 -8.98
N ARG A 59 17.63 5.67 -7.66
CA ARG A 59 18.48 4.69 -6.98
C ARG A 59 17.77 3.34 -6.78
N LYS A 60 18.56 2.31 -6.48
CA LYS A 60 18.02 1.00 -6.11
C LYS A 60 17.54 1.01 -4.67
N LEU A 61 16.54 0.18 -4.39
CA LEU A 61 16.01 -0.07 -3.05
C LEU A 61 17.11 -0.60 -2.09
N PHE A 62 17.00 -0.29 -0.81
CA PHE A 62 17.93 -0.76 0.24
C PHE A 62 17.76 -2.26 0.51
N THR A 63 18.49 -3.10 -0.22
CA THR A 63 18.35 -4.56 -0.14
C THR A 63 18.80 -5.14 1.20
N ASP A 64 19.83 -4.59 1.81
CA ASP A 64 20.36 -5.10 3.08
C ASP A 64 19.34 -4.90 4.22
N ILE A 65 18.78 -3.69 4.31
CA ILE A 65 17.73 -3.37 5.29
C ILE A 65 16.46 -4.19 5.01
N LEU A 66 16.12 -4.39 3.74
CA LEU A 66 14.99 -5.22 3.36
C LEU A 66 15.18 -6.68 3.81
N THR A 67 16.36 -7.25 3.56
CA THR A 67 16.69 -8.63 3.94
C THR A 67 16.64 -8.81 5.46
N GLU A 68 17.19 -7.86 6.20
CA GLU A 68 17.12 -7.87 7.67
C GLU A 68 15.69 -7.76 8.16
N THR A 69 14.90 -6.83 7.58
CA THR A 69 13.47 -6.67 7.89
C THR A 69 12.70 -7.95 7.62
N ALA A 70 12.85 -8.54 6.45
CA ALA A 70 12.16 -9.77 6.06
C ALA A 70 12.50 -10.96 6.99
N SER A 71 13.72 -11.02 7.52
CA SER A 71 14.12 -12.06 8.48
C SER A 71 13.37 -12.02 9.82
N LYS A 72 12.73 -10.89 10.14
CA LYS A 72 11.98 -10.65 11.39
C LYS A 72 10.46 -10.68 11.23
N VAL A 73 9.98 -10.78 9.99
CA VAL A 73 8.55 -10.71 9.67
C VAL A 73 8.02 -12.10 9.34
N PHE A 74 6.93 -12.52 9.99
CA PHE A 74 6.27 -13.82 9.80
C PHE A 74 4.84 -13.68 9.25
N ILE A 75 4.53 -12.52 8.69
CA ILE A 75 3.30 -12.19 7.96
C ILE A 75 3.69 -11.78 6.54
N PRO A 76 2.79 -11.82 5.56
CA PRO A 76 3.12 -11.40 4.19
C PRO A 76 3.74 -10.00 4.14
N LEU A 77 4.83 -9.87 3.39
CA LEU A 77 5.59 -8.64 3.20
C LEU A 77 5.48 -8.16 1.75
N THR A 78 4.82 -7.04 1.55
CA THR A 78 4.76 -6.34 0.27
C THR A 78 5.82 -5.25 0.23
N VAL A 79 6.63 -5.21 -0.83
CA VAL A 79 7.74 -4.26 -0.96
C VAL A 79 7.61 -3.45 -2.24
N GLY A 80 7.82 -2.14 -2.14
CA GLY A 80 7.81 -1.22 -3.28
C GLY A 80 8.83 -0.09 -3.15
N GLY A 81 8.87 0.73 -4.19
CA GLY A 81 9.83 1.82 -4.33
C GLY A 81 10.97 1.47 -5.29
N GLY A 82 11.15 2.29 -6.32
CA GLY A 82 12.23 2.12 -7.31
C GLY A 82 12.14 0.88 -8.19
N ILE A 83 10.98 0.22 -8.27
CA ILE A 83 10.75 -0.97 -9.10
C ILE A 83 10.49 -0.54 -10.55
N ASN A 84 11.36 -0.94 -11.50
CA ASN A 84 11.31 -0.51 -12.89
C ASN A 84 11.48 -1.65 -13.90
N SER A 85 11.84 -2.84 -13.46
CA SER A 85 12.14 -3.99 -14.30
C SER A 85 11.80 -5.30 -13.60
N THR A 86 11.70 -6.38 -14.37
CA THR A 86 11.56 -7.74 -13.80
C THR A 86 12.80 -8.16 -12.98
N ALA A 87 13.97 -7.61 -13.28
CA ALA A 87 15.16 -7.83 -12.45
C ALA A 87 15.04 -7.17 -11.06
N ASP A 88 14.28 -6.07 -10.95
CA ASP A 88 13.97 -5.47 -9.65
C ASP A 88 13.00 -6.33 -8.85
N PHE A 89 11.99 -6.94 -9.52
CA PHE A 89 11.12 -7.94 -8.90
C PHE A 89 11.93 -9.11 -8.34
N ASP A 90 12.78 -9.72 -9.17
CA ASP A 90 13.63 -10.86 -8.78
C ASP A 90 14.49 -10.52 -7.56
N ARG A 91 15.11 -9.34 -7.56
CA ARG A 91 15.95 -8.88 -6.44
C ARG A 91 15.16 -8.74 -5.14
N VAL A 92 13.97 -8.14 -5.20
CA VAL A 92 13.13 -7.87 -4.03
C VAL A 92 12.55 -9.18 -3.46
N LEU A 93 12.07 -10.08 -4.33
CA LEU A 93 11.59 -11.41 -3.91
C LEU A 93 12.71 -12.25 -3.28
N LYS A 94 13.94 -12.20 -3.81
CA LYS A 94 15.11 -12.87 -3.23
C LYS A 94 15.55 -12.30 -1.87
N CYS A 95 15.20 -11.04 -1.58
CA CYS A 95 15.42 -10.44 -0.26
C CYS A 95 14.37 -10.85 0.78
N GLY A 96 13.35 -11.63 0.39
CA GLY A 96 12.33 -12.17 1.30
C GLY A 96 10.96 -11.48 1.23
N ALA A 97 10.72 -10.66 0.21
CA ALA A 97 9.36 -10.14 -0.04
C ALA A 97 8.45 -11.25 -0.60
N ASP A 98 7.18 -11.24 -0.21
CA ASP A 98 6.13 -12.12 -0.77
C ASP A 98 5.48 -11.48 -1.99
N LYS A 99 5.36 -10.16 -2.00
CA LYS A 99 4.75 -9.38 -3.09
C LYS A 99 5.60 -8.15 -3.42
N VAL A 100 5.51 -7.72 -4.67
CA VAL A 100 6.21 -6.53 -5.15
C VAL A 100 5.20 -5.51 -5.65
N SER A 101 5.27 -4.31 -5.07
CA SER A 101 4.40 -3.19 -5.42
C SER A 101 5.07 -2.27 -6.44
N VAL A 102 4.39 -2.02 -7.54
CA VAL A 102 4.85 -1.17 -8.63
C VAL A 102 3.84 -0.05 -8.92
N ASN A 103 4.34 1.18 -9.09
CA ASN A 103 3.57 2.37 -9.49
C ASN A 103 4.26 3.04 -10.69
N SER A 104 5.15 4.00 -10.47
CA SER A 104 5.80 4.79 -11.54
C SER A 104 6.55 3.95 -12.57
N GLY A 105 7.05 2.76 -12.19
CA GLY A 105 7.66 1.82 -13.13
C GLY A 105 6.66 1.26 -14.13
N ALA A 106 5.46 0.89 -13.67
CA ALA A 106 4.37 0.43 -14.52
C ALA A 106 3.81 1.56 -15.40
N ILE A 107 3.74 2.79 -14.89
CA ILE A 107 3.33 3.97 -15.68
C ILE A 107 4.29 4.19 -16.85
N ARG A 108 5.60 4.08 -16.63
CA ARG A 108 6.62 4.23 -17.69
C ARG A 108 6.65 3.06 -18.66
N ASN A 109 6.46 1.85 -18.16
CA ASN A 109 6.46 0.62 -18.95
C ASN A 109 5.28 -0.27 -18.52
N PRO A 110 4.09 -0.11 -19.13
CA PRO A 110 2.91 -0.89 -18.80
C PRO A 110 3.09 -2.40 -18.93
N ASP A 111 3.97 -2.85 -19.84
CA ASP A 111 4.26 -4.27 -20.04
C ASP A 111 4.97 -4.91 -18.83
N LEU A 112 5.53 -4.12 -17.93
CA LEU A 112 6.19 -4.61 -16.73
C LEU A 112 5.26 -5.47 -15.86
N VAL A 113 3.98 -5.05 -15.71
CA VAL A 113 2.97 -5.81 -14.95
C VAL A 113 2.77 -7.19 -15.56
N TYR A 114 2.56 -7.26 -16.88
CA TYR A 114 2.39 -8.53 -17.60
C TYR A 114 3.63 -9.42 -17.50
N GLN A 115 4.81 -8.87 -17.71
CA GLN A 115 6.07 -9.63 -17.63
C GLN A 115 6.30 -10.17 -16.22
N ALA A 116 6.05 -9.37 -15.18
CA ALA A 116 6.18 -9.79 -13.79
C ALA A 116 5.17 -10.89 -13.42
N ALA A 117 3.90 -10.74 -13.81
CA ALA A 117 2.86 -11.74 -13.58
C ALA A 117 3.17 -13.08 -14.27
N LYS A 118 3.73 -13.03 -15.48
CA LYS A 118 4.17 -14.25 -16.21
C LYS A 118 5.34 -14.96 -15.54
N LEU A 119 6.27 -14.23 -14.93
CA LEU A 119 7.47 -14.82 -14.32
C LEU A 119 7.23 -15.31 -12.88
N TYR A 120 6.44 -14.58 -12.11
CA TYR A 120 6.30 -14.79 -10.66
C TYR A 120 4.89 -15.15 -10.22
N GLY A 121 3.91 -15.07 -11.12
CA GLY A 121 2.48 -15.20 -10.81
C GLY A 121 1.86 -13.84 -10.44
N ASP A 122 0.57 -13.69 -10.78
CA ASP A 122 -0.22 -12.50 -10.51
C ASP A 122 -0.31 -12.18 -9.02
N GLN A 123 -0.36 -13.20 -8.15
CA GLN A 123 -0.37 -13.04 -6.69
C GLN A 123 0.86 -12.31 -6.13
N CYS A 124 1.98 -12.26 -6.87
CA CYS A 124 3.18 -11.52 -6.48
C CYS A 124 3.17 -10.06 -6.94
N VAL A 125 2.21 -9.66 -7.79
CA VAL A 125 2.19 -8.34 -8.43
C VAL A 125 1.11 -7.45 -7.81
N VAL A 126 1.54 -6.41 -7.12
CA VAL A 126 0.66 -5.37 -6.56
C VAL A 126 0.79 -4.10 -7.39
N LEU A 127 -0.30 -3.65 -8.01
CA LEU A 127 -0.32 -2.34 -8.66
C LEU A 127 -0.70 -1.27 -7.64
N SER A 128 0.25 -0.42 -7.28
CA SER A 128 -0.02 0.75 -6.44
C SER A 128 -0.39 1.94 -7.31
N VAL A 129 -1.47 2.62 -6.96
CA VAL A 129 -2.00 3.76 -7.71
C VAL A 129 -2.21 4.93 -6.76
N ASP A 130 -1.40 5.97 -6.94
CA ASP A 130 -1.65 7.27 -6.32
C ASP A 130 -2.65 8.02 -7.19
N ALA A 131 -3.83 8.31 -6.66
CA ALA A 131 -4.89 8.98 -7.39
C ALA A 131 -5.36 10.25 -6.68
N LYS A 132 -5.75 11.24 -7.48
CA LYS A 132 -6.24 12.54 -7.01
C LYS A 132 -7.41 13.01 -7.87
N ARG A 133 -8.35 13.76 -7.28
CA ARG A 133 -9.39 14.45 -8.05
C ARG A 133 -8.82 15.65 -8.78
N VAL A 134 -9.00 15.66 -10.10
CA VAL A 134 -8.67 16.77 -10.98
C VAL A 134 -9.87 16.99 -11.89
N ASP A 135 -10.48 18.17 -11.86
CA ASP A 135 -11.64 18.53 -12.67
C ASP A 135 -12.78 17.49 -12.62
N GLY A 136 -13.07 16.96 -11.43
CA GLY A 136 -14.13 15.99 -11.18
C GLY A 136 -13.81 14.54 -11.62
N LYS A 137 -12.57 14.24 -12.04
CA LYS A 137 -12.11 12.90 -12.41
C LYS A 137 -11.02 12.41 -11.48
N PHE A 138 -10.90 11.09 -11.32
CA PHE A 138 -9.79 10.48 -10.62
C PHE A 138 -8.61 10.30 -11.56
N CYS A 139 -7.55 11.08 -11.37
CA CYS A 139 -6.35 11.06 -12.20
C CYS A 139 -5.21 10.34 -11.50
N VAL A 140 -4.44 9.55 -12.26
CA VAL A 140 -3.23 8.86 -11.79
C VAL A 140 -2.08 9.84 -11.66
N PHE A 141 -1.35 9.74 -10.55
CA PHE A 141 -0.13 10.48 -10.30
C PHE A 141 1.09 9.56 -10.22
N ALA A 142 2.19 10.02 -10.75
CA ALA A 142 3.50 9.37 -10.71
C ALA A 142 4.43 10.04 -9.67
N LYS A 143 5.60 9.41 -9.44
CA LYS A 143 6.71 9.95 -8.62
C LYS A 143 6.28 10.33 -7.19
N GLY A 144 5.48 9.46 -6.55
CA GLY A 144 4.99 9.71 -5.20
C GLY A 144 4.04 10.91 -5.15
N GLY A 145 3.05 10.95 -6.03
CA GLY A 145 2.00 11.97 -6.06
C GLY A 145 2.39 13.34 -6.64
N ARG A 146 3.60 13.46 -7.23
CA ARG A 146 4.14 14.77 -7.68
C ARG A 146 3.85 15.11 -9.14
N GLU A 147 3.56 14.14 -9.97
CA GLU A 147 3.39 14.32 -11.42
C GLU A 147 2.02 13.78 -11.86
N ASN A 148 1.15 14.68 -12.31
CA ASN A 148 -0.12 14.28 -12.93
C ASN A 148 0.16 13.67 -14.30
N THR A 149 -0.26 12.43 -14.50
CA THR A 149 -0.07 11.71 -15.77
C THR A 149 -1.15 12.01 -16.80
N GLY A 150 -2.27 12.62 -16.39
CA GLY A 150 -3.46 12.81 -17.21
C GLY A 150 -4.28 11.54 -17.47
N MET A 151 -3.85 10.38 -16.96
CA MET A 151 -4.56 9.11 -17.12
C MET A 151 -5.73 9.02 -16.14
N ASP A 152 -6.85 8.45 -16.59
CA ASP A 152 -7.96 8.07 -15.73
C ASP A 152 -7.56 6.89 -14.83
N ALA A 153 -7.80 7.00 -13.51
CA ALA A 153 -7.37 6.01 -12.55
C ALA A 153 -8.14 4.68 -12.70
N ILE A 154 -9.42 4.72 -13.04
CA ILE A 154 -10.25 3.51 -13.21
C ILE A 154 -9.80 2.73 -14.44
N GLU A 155 -9.57 3.41 -15.55
CA GLU A 155 -9.07 2.77 -16.78
C GLU A 155 -7.67 2.20 -16.58
N TRP A 156 -6.80 2.93 -15.89
CA TRP A 156 -5.45 2.47 -15.57
C TRP A 156 -5.46 1.19 -14.71
N ILE A 157 -6.29 1.17 -13.67
CA ILE A 157 -6.42 0.01 -12.77
C ILE A 157 -6.97 -1.20 -13.53
N ARG A 158 -8.02 -1.03 -14.35
CA ARG A 158 -8.56 -2.13 -15.20
C ARG A 158 -7.46 -2.71 -16.09
N ARG A 159 -6.73 -1.85 -16.80
CA ARG A 159 -5.61 -2.27 -17.66
C ARG A 159 -4.54 -3.02 -16.88
N GLY A 160 -4.22 -2.57 -15.66
CA GLY A 160 -3.25 -3.25 -14.79
C GLY A 160 -3.71 -4.64 -14.37
N VAL A 161 -5.00 -4.80 -14.02
CA VAL A 161 -5.60 -6.10 -13.69
C VAL A 161 -5.62 -7.02 -14.91
N ASP A 162 -6.02 -6.53 -16.07
CA ASP A 162 -5.99 -7.29 -17.33
C ASP A 162 -4.57 -7.71 -17.72
N SER A 163 -3.55 -6.97 -17.29
CA SER A 163 -2.13 -7.29 -17.46
C SER A 163 -1.58 -8.27 -16.41
N GLY A 164 -2.37 -8.62 -15.38
CA GLY A 164 -1.98 -9.60 -14.37
C GLY A 164 -1.60 -9.04 -13.01
N ALA A 165 -1.99 -7.80 -12.68
CA ALA A 165 -1.92 -7.34 -11.29
C ALA A 165 -2.92 -8.14 -10.45
N GLY A 166 -2.43 -8.85 -9.43
CA GLY A 166 -3.25 -9.70 -8.55
C GLY A 166 -3.83 -8.94 -7.36
N GLU A 167 -3.39 -7.70 -7.12
CA GLU A 167 -3.87 -6.85 -6.03
C GLU A 167 -3.65 -5.37 -6.35
N ILE A 168 -4.53 -4.50 -5.85
CA ILE A 168 -4.45 -3.05 -6.01
C ILE A 168 -4.24 -2.39 -4.65
N VAL A 169 -3.24 -1.53 -4.53
CA VAL A 169 -3.17 -0.51 -3.46
C VAL A 169 -3.64 0.81 -4.04
N LEU A 170 -4.79 1.30 -3.58
CA LEU A 170 -5.33 2.59 -3.99
C LEU A 170 -5.06 3.64 -2.91
N ASN A 171 -4.20 4.58 -3.22
CA ASN A 171 -3.86 5.69 -2.34
C ASN A 171 -4.54 6.99 -2.80
N SER A 172 -5.44 7.52 -1.98
CA SER A 172 -6.04 8.83 -2.22
C SER A 172 -5.09 9.93 -1.75
N ILE A 173 -4.51 10.68 -2.69
CA ILE A 173 -3.64 11.83 -2.38
C ILE A 173 -4.43 12.91 -1.64
N ASP A 174 -5.71 13.11 -1.99
CA ASP A 174 -6.56 14.11 -1.35
C ASP A 174 -6.82 13.82 0.13
N ALA A 175 -6.83 12.54 0.51
CA ALA A 175 -7.08 12.11 1.87
C ALA A 175 -5.79 11.82 2.67
N ASP A 176 -4.63 11.61 2.01
CA ASP A 176 -3.41 11.16 2.68
C ASP A 176 -2.90 12.18 3.70
N GLY A 177 -2.71 11.72 4.93
CA GLY A 177 -2.27 12.54 6.07
C GLY A 177 -3.32 13.48 6.65
N VAL A 178 -4.50 13.61 6.04
CA VAL A 178 -5.58 14.52 6.50
C VAL A 178 -6.31 13.97 7.72
N LYS A 179 -6.34 12.63 7.91
CA LYS A 179 -7.01 11.95 9.04
C LYS A 179 -8.52 12.23 9.13
N SER A 180 -9.20 12.37 8.01
CA SER A 180 -10.65 12.62 7.93
C SER A 180 -11.47 11.46 7.35
N GLY A 181 -10.87 10.27 7.32
CA GLY A 181 -11.46 9.06 6.75
C GLY A 181 -10.96 8.74 5.34
N PHE A 182 -11.18 7.50 4.92
CA PHE A 182 -10.83 7.01 3.59
C PHE A 182 -11.72 7.64 2.51
N ASP A 183 -11.22 7.74 1.28
CA ASP A 183 -11.97 8.21 0.12
C ASP A 183 -12.93 7.14 -0.39
N LEU A 184 -14.12 7.07 0.22
CA LEU A 184 -15.11 6.03 -0.06
C LEU A 184 -15.61 6.08 -1.51
N GLU A 185 -15.75 7.28 -2.10
CA GLU A 185 -16.23 7.43 -3.48
C GLU A 185 -15.22 6.84 -4.48
N MET A 186 -13.93 7.16 -4.32
CA MET A 186 -12.87 6.63 -5.17
C MET A 186 -12.74 5.11 -5.01
N LEU A 187 -12.81 4.61 -3.78
CA LEU A 187 -12.74 3.17 -3.48
C LEU A 187 -13.93 2.40 -4.05
N ASP A 188 -15.16 2.93 -3.95
CA ASP A 188 -16.35 2.29 -4.52
C ASP A 188 -16.26 2.20 -6.05
N ALA A 189 -15.80 3.27 -6.71
CA ALA A 189 -15.59 3.27 -8.15
C ALA A 189 -14.58 2.20 -8.59
N VAL A 190 -13.46 2.04 -7.85
CA VAL A 190 -12.46 1.01 -8.15
C VAL A 190 -12.98 -0.39 -7.85
N CYS A 191 -13.58 -0.63 -6.67
CA CYS A 191 -14.13 -1.94 -6.29
C CYS A 191 -15.28 -2.40 -7.21
N SER A 192 -15.94 -1.46 -7.88
CA SER A 192 -16.95 -1.77 -8.89
C SER A 192 -16.36 -2.08 -10.27
N ALA A 193 -15.11 -1.70 -10.50
CA ALA A 193 -14.44 -1.83 -11.78
C ALA A 193 -13.56 -3.09 -11.90
N VAL A 194 -13.14 -3.70 -10.78
CA VAL A 194 -12.22 -4.85 -10.76
C VAL A 194 -12.70 -5.95 -9.81
N ASN A 195 -12.15 -7.17 -9.99
CA ASN A 195 -12.47 -8.34 -9.16
C ASN A 195 -11.25 -8.90 -8.39
N VAL A 196 -10.16 -8.14 -8.33
CA VAL A 196 -8.99 -8.45 -7.50
C VAL A 196 -9.08 -7.72 -6.16
N PRO A 197 -8.38 -8.18 -5.13
CA PRO A 197 -8.33 -7.49 -3.84
C PRO A 197 -7.92 -6.02 -3.97
N VAL A 198 -8.63 -5.15 -3.21
CA VAL A 198 -8.35 -3.72 -3.15
C VAL A 198 -7.98 -3.33 -1.72
N ILE A 199 -6.83 -2.72 -1.57
CA ILE A 199 -6.30 -2.16 -0.32
C ILE A 199 -6.55 -0.65 -0.32
N ALA A 200 -7.33 -0.16 0.64
CA ALA A 200 -7.58 1.26 0.85
C ALA A 200 -6.39 1.93 1.56
N SER A 201 -5.87 3.02 1.01
CA SER A 201 -4.77 3.82 1.57
C SER A 201 -5.09 5.30 1.50
N GLY A 202 -4.61 6.04 2.51
CA GLY A 202 -4.82 7.49 2.64
C GLY A 202 -6.11 7.85 3.40
N GLY A 203 -5.98 8.67 4.44
CA GLY A 203 -7.10 9.27 5.17
C GLY A 203 -7.41 8.69 6.54
N ALA A 204 -6.90 7.52 6.91
CA ALA A 204 -7.14 6.92 8.22
C ALA A 204 -6.68 7.82 9.38
N GLY A 205 -7.60 8.26 10.21
CA GLY A 205 -7.35 9.06 11.41
C GLY A 205 -7.62 8.33 12.71
N GLY A 206 -8.42 7.25 12.67
CA GLY A 206 -8.78 6.49 13.86
C GLY A 206 -9.58 5.23 13.57
N ILE A 207 -9.97 4.53 14.64
CA ILE A 207 -10.75 3.28 14.58
C ILE A 207 -12.05 3.46 13.80
N GLN A 208 -12.73 4.57 13.99
CA GLN A 208 -14.03 4.83 13.37
C GLN A 208 -13.95 4.91 11.83
N ASP A 209 -12.81 5.36 11.29
CA ASP A 209 -12.63 5.44 9.84
C ASP A 209 -12.55 4.06 9.20
N PHE A 210 -11.92 3.09 9.88
CA PHE A 210 -11.90 1.70 9.43
C PHE A 210 -13.28 1.04 9.54
N ILE A 211 -14.02 1.30 10.60
CA ILE A 211 -15.39 0.81 10.76
C ILE A 211 -16.26 1.36 9.62
N ALA A 212 -16.21 2.67 9.38
CA ALA A 212 -16.96 3.32 8.31
C ALA A 212 -16.58 2.76 6.92
N LEU A 213 -15.29 2.56 6.66
CA LEU A 213 -14.79 1.97 5.41
C LEU A 213 -15.42 0.60 5.14
N PHE A 214 -15.26 -0.34 6.07
CA PHE A 214 -15.65 -1.73 5.84
C PHE A 214 -17.16 -1.97 5.94
N GLN A 215 -17.89 -1.10 6.66
CA GLN A 215 -19.36 -1.13 6.66
C GLN A 215 -19.94 -0.55 5.36
N ALA A 216 -19.36 0.55 4.84
CA ALA A 216 -19.80 1.16 3.60
C ALA A 216 -19.40 0.34 2.36
N LEU A 217 -18.20 -0.23 2.37
CA LEU A 217 -17.60 -0.91 1.22
C LEU A 217 -17.11 -2.33 1.58
N PRO A 218 -18.02 -3.33 1.70
CA PRO A 218 -17.64 -4.71 2.05
C PRO A 218 -16.76 -5.41 1.00
N LYS A 219 -16.57 -4.80 -0.16
CA LYS A 219 -15.66 -5.28 -1.21
C LYS A 219 -14.21 -4.84 -1.03
N VAL A 220 -13.93 -3.91 -0.12
CA VAL A 220 -12.56 -3.53 0.22
C VAL A 220 -11.96 -4.62 1.10
N ASP A 221 -10.82 -5.17 0.69
CA ASP A 221 -10.20 -6.32 1.34
C ASP A 221 -9.26 -5.94 2.47
N ALA A 222 -8.73 -4.72 2.48
CA ALA A 222 -7.80 -4.26 3.49
C ALA A 222 -7.81 -2.75 3.70
N GLY A 223 -7.46 -2.33 4.92
CA GLY A 223 -7.13 -0.95 5.24
C GLY A 223 -5.65 -0.81 5.60
N LEU A 224 -4.97 0.10 4.91
CA LEU A 224 -3.57 0.41 5.10
C LEU A 224 -3.43 1.77 5.79
N ALA A 225 -2.59 1.83 6.83
CA ALA A 225 -2.26 3.07 7.51
C ALA A 225 -0.82 3.07 8.04
N ALA A 226 -0.29 4.26 8.29
CA ALA A 226 1.05 4.47 8.80
C ALA A 226 1.05 5.27 10.11
N SER A 227 0.79 6.56 10.06
CA SER A 227 0.97 7.51 11.18
C SER A 227 0.23 7.11 12.45
N ILE A 228 -1.04 6.71 12.36
CA ILE A 228 -1.85 6.36 13.53
C ILE A 228 -1.30 5.15 14.30
N PHE A 229 -0.64 4.22 13.59
CA PHE A 229 0.03 3.08 14.20
C PHE A 229 1.41 3.47 14.73
N HIS A 230 2.20 4.21 13.94
CA HIS A 230 3.56 4.60 14.32
C HIS A 230 3.61 5.50 15.54
N PHE A 231 2.63 6.39 15.70
CA PHE A 231 2.53 7.29 16.85
C PHE A 231 1.72 6.73 18.02
N GLY A 232 1.25 5.47 17.91
CA GLY A 232 0.51 4.79 18.97
C GLY A 232 -0.89 5.37 19.23
N GLU A 233 -1.43 6.14 18.28
CA GLU A 233 -2.80 6.69 18.37
C GLU A 233 -3.85 5.57 18.32
N VAL A 234 -3.54 4.50 17.54
CA VAL A 234 -4.34 3.29 17.42
C VAL A 234 -3.42 2.08 17.52
N THR A 235 -3.76 1.08 18.33
CA THR A 235 -3.07 -0.21 18.31
C THR A 235 -3.84 -1.20 17.44
N ILE A 236 -3.11 -2.10 16.75
CA ILE A 236 -3.75 -3.11 15.88
C ILE A 236 -4.71 -4.02 16.64
N PRO A 237 -4.38 -4.53 17.85
CA PRO A 237 -5.31 -5.33 18.64
C PRO A 237 -6.60 -4.58 18.98
N ALA A 238 -6.52 -3.31 19.39
CA ALA A 238 -7.70 -2.50 19.72
C ALA A 238 -8.56 -2.24 18.49
N LEU A 239 -7.94 -1.96 17.33
CA LEU A 239 -8.64 -1.80 16.07
C LEU A 239 -9.39 -3.08 15.68
N LYS A 240 -8.72 -4.24 15.70
CA LYS A 240 -9.33 -5.52 15.35
C LYS A 240 -10.47 -5.90 16.30
N GLN A 241 -10.31 -5.61 17.59
CA GLN A 241 -11.39 -5.81 18.56
C GLN A 241 -12.62 -4.96 18.21
N ALA A 242 -12.43 -3.67 17.97
CA ALA A 242 -13.53 -2.77 17.62
C ALA A 242 -14.21 -3.15 16.29
N LEU A 243 -13.44 -3.59 15.28
CA LEU A 243 -13.99 -4.10 14.02
C LEU A 243 -14.86 -5.33 14.26
N ALA A 244 -14.40 -6.29 15.06
CA ALA A 244 -15.16 -7.51 15.40
C ALA A 244 -16.45 -7.19 16.17
N GLU A 245 -16.42 -6.25 17.11
CA GLU A 245 -17.57 -5.76 17.85
C GLU A 245 -18.62 -5.08 16.94
N ASN A 246 -18.19 -4.54 15.80
CA ASN A 246 -19.05 -3.96 14.77
C ASN A 246 -19.41 -4.94 13.64
N GLY A 247 -19.20 -6.24 13.83
CA GLY A 247 -19.62 -7.29 12.89
C GLY A 247 -18.71 -7.45 11.67
N ILE A 248 -17.53 -6.80 11.65
CA ILE A 248 -16.55 -6.92 10.57
C ILE A 248 -15.63 -8.11 10.87
N VAL A 249 -15.52 -9.03 9.90
CA VAL A 249 -14.71 -10.25 10.06
C VAL A 249 -13.22 -9.90 9.92
N VAL A 250 -12.48 -10.06 11.01
CA VAL A 250 -11.01 -9.86 11.06
C VAL A 250 -10.30 -11.13 11.49
N ARG A 251 -9.04 -11.29 11.08
CA ARG A 251 -8.17 -12.35 11.57
C ARG A 251 -7.78 -12.08 13.03
N ARG A 252 -7.92 -13.08 13.90
CA ARG A 252 -7.52 -13.02 15.32
C ARG A 252 -6.13 -13.57 15.53
#